data_99a5b9a629e35d3fc518693cb4b0293a
#
_entry.id   99a5b9a629e35d3fc518693cb4b0293a
#
_cell.length_a   1.000
_cell.length_b   1.000
_cell.length_c   1.000
_cell.angle_alpha   90.00
_cell.angle_beta   90.00
_cell.angle_gamma   90.00
#
_symmetry.space_group_name_H-M   'P 1'
#
loop_
_entity.id
_entity.type
_entity.pdbx_description
1 polymer ?
#
loop_
_entity_poly.entity_id
_entity_poly.type
_entity_poly.pdbx_seq_one_letter_code
_entity_poly.pdbx_strand_id
1 'polypeptide(L)'
;MNLVLDHGQGTIDPDLPDSWPNALSGLIQCIDAQVPASQYVTDLAVPDEADVEIRYVLSGVRVKAFHATRLLPHEGEGIRANGLRVFGRELFDDRIECAFRTGHITEPQREALHAAHMFAVGEENDRGHRSGVCLTLRQASFGNGSQALLSNWGGEGIYFSSGASALTPLLQRLGRPAIVVCAAQVKPTQREQPNYPDLGKTLLGAWRGLQEGADLFHPDPIPPCDILDIWWPGDAQYDAHPTLPQA
;
A
#
# COMPACT_ATOMS: atom_id res chain seq x y z
N MET A 1 15.86 -24.41 14.21
CA MET A 1 16.76 -24.28 13.05
C MET A 1 16.61 -22.85 12.56
N ASN A 2 17.60 -21.98 12.77
CA ASN A 2 17.48 -20.58 12.39
C ASN A 2 17.65 -20.47 10.86
N LEU A 3 16.54 -20.53 10.13
CA LEU A 3 16.51 -20.20 8.71
C LEU A 3 16.49 -18.67 8.57
N VAL A 4 17.66 -18.06 8.51
CA VAL A 4 17.80 -16.64 8.15
C VAL A 4 18.18 -16.62 6.68
N LEU A 5 17.41 -15.93 5.85
CA LEU A 5 17.76 -15.69 4.46
C LEU A 5 19.03 -14.84 4.41
N ASP A 6 19.93 -15.18 3.50
CA ASP A 6 21.15 -14.40 3.27
C ASP A 6 20.77 -12.98 2.85
N HIS A 7 21.26 -11.97 3.57
CA HIS A 7 20.96 -10.54 3.35
C HIS A 7 21.36 -9.99 1.96
N GLY A 8 21.92 -10.83 1.09
CA GLY A 8 22.22 -10.52 -0.31
C GLY A 8 21.12 -10.90 -1.31
N GLN A 9 20.01 -11.48 -0.87
CA GLN A 9 18.92 -11.85 -1.75
C GLN A 9 18.05 -10.61 -2.07
N GLY A 10 17.68 -10.47 -3.35
CA GLY A 10 16.92 -9.34 -3.88
C GLY A 10 15.51 -9.22 -3.30
N THR A 11 14.77 -8.31 -3.85
CA THR A 11 13.35 -8.08 -3.48
C THR A 11 12.49 -9.28 -3.86
N ILE A 12 11.73 -9.83 -2.90
CA ILE A 12 10.75 -10.89 -3.14
C ILE A 12 9.52 -10.27 -3.80
N ASP A 13 9.02 -10.87 -4.88
CA ASP A 13 7.76 -10.52 -5.52
C ASP A 13 6.66 -11.50 -5.07
N PRO A 14 5.64 -11.07 -4.29
CA PRO A 14 4.54 -11.94 -3.87
C PRO A 14 3.71 -12.49 -5.02
N ASP A 15 3.74 -11.86 -6.20
CA ASP A 15 3.03 -12.35 -7.39
C ASP A 15 3.79 -13.44 -8.16
N LEU A 16 5.04 -13.75 -7.76
CA LEU A 16 5.91 -14.71 -8.44
C LEU A 16 6.42 -15.82 -7.48
N PRO A 17 5.54 -16.72 -6.98
CA PRO A 17 5.93 -17.77 -6.02
C PRO A 17 7.10 -18.64 -6.46
N ASP A 18 7.21 -18.92 -7.75
CA ASP A 18 8.31 -19.71 -8.32
C ASP A 18 9.69 -19.05 -8.19
N SER A 19 9.72 -17.75 -7.93
CA SER A 19 10.95 -16.97 -7.71
C SER A 19 11.34 -16.85 -6.23
N TRP A 20 10.53 -17.37 -5.31
CA TRP A 20 10.79 -17.23 -3.88
C TRP A 20 12.00 -18.06 -3.43
N PRO A 21 12.73 -17.58 -2.41
CA PRO A 21 13.81 -18.35 -1.81
C PRO A 21 13.29 -19.69 -1.28
N ASN A 22 14.11 -20.74 -1.40
CA ASN A 22 13.77 -22.11 -0.98
C ASN A 22 13.26 -22.19 0.48
N ALA A 23 13.81 -21.36 1.38
CA ALA A 23 13.40 -21.31 2.77
C ALA A 23 11.94 -20.84 2.91
N LEU A 24 11.54 -19.81 2.16
CA LEU A 24 10.17 -19.31 2.16
C LEU A 24 9.22 -20.31 1.48
N SER A 25 9.58 -20.80 0.31
CA SER A 25 8.77 -21.78 -0.43
C SER A 25 8.54 -23.06 0.38
N GLY A 26 9.58 -23.57 1.06
CA GLY A 26 9.48 -24.75 1.93
C GLY A 26 8.57 -24.51 3.15
N LEU A 27 8.66 -23.34 3.76
CA LEU A 27 7.78 -22.95 4.87
C LEU A 27 6.32 -22.85 4.40
N ILE A 28 6.06 -22.15 3.31
CA ILE A 28 4.71 -22.01 2.75
C ILE A 28 4.14 -23.38 2.36
N GLN A 29 4.93 -24.27 1.79
CA GLN A 29 4.49 -25.63 1.47
C GLN A 29 4.10 -26.44 2.73
N CYS A 30 4.84 -26.28 3.82
CA CYS A 30 4.49 -26.92 5.11
C CYS A 30 3.16 -26.37 5.65
N ILE A 31 2.92 -25.07 5.54
CA ILE A 31 1.67 -24.42 5.96
C ILE A 31 0.53 -24.88 5.06
N ASP A 32 0.75 -24.92 3.74
CA ASP A 32 -0.23 -25.35 2.74
C ASP A 32 -0.80 -26.75 3.03
N ALA A 33 0.05 -27.67 3.47
CA ALA A 33 -0.35 -29.02 3.83
C ALA A 33 -1.28 -29.08 5.07
N GLN A 34 -1.32 -28.05 5.91
CA GLN A 34 -2.08 -28.01 7.16
C GLN A 34 -3.33 -27.14 7.07
N VAL A 35 -3.37 -26.17 6.16
CA VAL A 35 -4.49 -25.23 6.03
C VAL A 35 -5.52 -25.76 5.03
N PRO A 36 -6.81 -25.90 5.40
CA PRO A 36 -7.86 -26.31 4.50
C PRO A 36 -7.94 -25.44 3.24
N ALA A 37 -8.42 -26.00 2.14
CA ALA A 37 -8.67 -25.26 0.93
C ALA A 37 -9.74 -24.18 1.15
N SER A 38 -9.50 -22.99 0.60
CA SER A 38 -10.47 -21.90 0.53
C SER A 38 -10.39 -21.21 -0.84
N GLN A 39 -11.48 -20.57 -1.23
CA GLN A 39 -11.54 -19.71 -2.43
C GLN A 39 -11.13 -18.26 -2.14
N TYR A 40 -11.09 -17.87 -0.86
CA TYR A 40 -10.79 -16.51 -0.42
C TYR A 40 -9.59 -16.50 0.52
N VAL A 41 -8.71 -15.52 0.34
CA VAL A 41 -7.52 -15.34 1.18
C VAL A 41 -7.90 -15.06 2.64
N THR A 42 -8.97 -14.29 2.85
CA THR A 42 -9.49 -13.95 4.19
C THR A 42 -9.87 -15.19 5.01
N ASP A 43 -10.32 -16.25 4.36
CA ASP A 43 -10.81 -17.46 5.01
C ASP A 43 -9.70 -18.49 5.27
N LEU A 44 -8.47 -18.22 4.83
CA LEU A 44 -7.33 -19.09 5.10
C LEU A 44 -7.02 -19.08 6.60
N ALA A 45 -7.12 -20.24 7.23
CA ALA A 45 -6.83 -20.42 8.65
C ALA A 45 -5.33 -20.64 8.89
N VAL A 46 -4.51 -19.67 8.49
CA VAL A 46 -3.06 -19.70 8.76
C VAL A 46 -2.87 -19.53 10.28
N PRO A 47 -2.15 -20.45 10.95
CA PRO A 47 -1.85 -20.30 12.37
C PRO A 47 -0.99 -19.06 12.66
N ASP A 48 -1.24 -18.39 13.79
CA ASP A 48 -0.48 -17.19 14.19
C ASP A 48 1.02 -17.47 14.30
N GLU A 49 1.39 -18.68 14.77
CA GLU A 49 2.79 -19.10 14.85
C GLU A 49 3.46 -19.20 13.47
N ALA A 50 2.70 -19.64 12.47
CA ALA A 50 3.19 -19.73 11.09
C ALA A 50 3.41 -18.34 10.48
N ASP A 51 2.52 -17.38 10.78
CA ASP A 51 2.72 -15.99 10.34
C ASP A 51 3.96 -15.37 11.00
N VAL A 52 4.17 -15.61 12.28
CA VAL A 52 5.39 -15.18 12.99
C VAL A 52 6.64 -15.78 12.36
N GLU A 53 6.62 -17.08 12.01
CA GLU A 53 7.75 -17.75 11.37
C GLU A 53 8.04 -17.19 9.97
N ILE A 54 7.00 -16.91 9.17
CA ILE A 54 7.13 -16.22 7.87
C ILE A 54 7.80 -14.87 8.04
N ARG A 55 7.37 -14.05 9.00
CA ARG A 55 7.99 -12.75 9.29
C ARG A 55 9.44 -12.88 9.69
N TYR A 56 9.77 -13.92 10.43
CA TYR A 56 11.15 -14.21 10.83
C TYR A 56 12.01 -14.55 9.61
N VAL A 57 11.50 -15.41 8.71
CA VAL A 57 12.19 -15.77 7.45
C VAL A 57 12.37 -14.53 6.57
N LEU A 58 11.40 -13.64 6.54
CA LEU A 58 11.43 -12.39 5.77
C LEU A 58 12.14 -11.24 6.48
N SER A 59 12.58 -11.42 7.72
CA SER A 59 13.25 -10.35 8.47
C SER A 59 14.51 -9.88 7.76
N GLY A 60 14.54 -8.58 7.44
CA GLY A 60 15.64 -7.97 6.70
C GLY A 60 15.57 -8.16 5.17
N VAL A 61 14.58 -8.90 4.68
CA VAL A 61 14.31 -9.05 3.25
C VAL A 61 13.33 -7.97 2.80
N ARG A 62 13.48 -7.50 1.57
CA ARG A 62 12.53 -6.57 0.95
C ARG A 62 11.46 -7.35 0.21
N VAL A 63 10.22 -6.87 0.34
CA VAL A 63 9.07 -7.42 -0.38
C VAL A 63 8.53 -6.35 -1.31
N LYS A 64 8.33 -6.70 -2.58
CA LYS A 64 7.69 -5.81 -3.55
C LYS A 64 6.27 -5.52 -3.11
N ALA A 65 5.91 -4.25 -3.10
CA ALA A 65 4.61 -3.75 -2.67
C ALA A 65 4.20 -2.54 -3.50
N PHE A 66 2.93 -2.18 -3.42
CA PHE A 66 2.31 -1.18 -4.27
C PHE A 66 1.52 -0.18 -3.41
N HIS A 67 1.70 1.11 -3.67
CA HIS A 67 0.92 2.17 -3.06
C HIS A 67 0.04 2.83 -4.12
N ALA A 68 -1.27 2.58 -4.04
CA ALA A 68 -2.25 3.19 -4.94
C ALA A 68 -2.57 4.62 -4.46
N THR A 69 -2.45 5.60 -5.34
CA THR A 69 -2.65 7.01 -4.99
C THR A 69 -2.98 7.84 -6.22
N ARG A 70 -3.35 9.11 -6.00
CA ARG A 70 -3.51 10.10 -7.06
C ARG A 70 -2.54 11.25 -6.80
N LEU A 71 -1.69 11.58 -7.78
CA LEU A 71 -0.56 12.47 -7.63
C LEU A 71 -0.59 13.63 -8.61
N LEU A 72 -0.22 14.80 -8.12
CA LEU A 72 0.20 15.93 -8.95
C LEU A 72 1.60 15.64 -9.53
N PRO A 73 1.99 16.27 -10.65
CA PRO A 73 3.28 15.99 -11.29
C PRO A 73 4.48 16.12 -10.33
N HIS A 74 4.54 17.19 -9.56
CA HIS A 74 5.62 17.44 -8.60
C HIS A 74 5.65 16.44 -7.42
N GLU A 75 4.50 15.81 -7.10
CA GLU A 75 4.44 14.79 -6.04
C GLU A 75 5.13 13.48 -6.49
N GLY A 76 4.96 13.09 -7.76
CA GLY A 76 5.68 11.95 -8.32
C GLY A 76 7.20 12.15 -8.32
N GLU A 77 7.67 13.35 -8.70
CA GLU A 77 9.08 13.72 -8.59
C GLU A 77 9.55 13.72 -7.12
N GLY A 78 8.73 14.25 -6.22
CA GLY A 78 8.99 14.26 -4.78
C GLY A 78 9.15 12.86 -4.20
N ILE A 79 8.30 11.91 -4.61
CA ILE A 79 8.40 10.50 -4.18
C ILE A 79 9.69 9.86 -4.69
N ARG A 80 10.08 10.10 -5.94
CA ARG A 80 11.36 9.58 -6.48
C ARG A 80 12.57 10.15 -5.73
N ALA A 81 12.50 11.40 -5.32
CA ALA A 81 13.61 12.08 -4.63
C ALA A 81 13.67 11.79 -3.12
N ASN A 82 12.52 11.63 -2.45
CA ASN A 82 12.44 11.62 -0.99
C ASN A 82 11.76 10.35 -0.43
N GLY A 83 11.19 9.48 -1.28
CA GLY A 83 10.46 8.30 -0.87
C GLY A 83 9.00 8.57 -0.48
N LEU A 84 8.33 7.54 0.06
CA LEU A 84 6.97 7.65 0.58
C LEU A 84 7.00 8.03 2.06
N ARG A 85 6.25 9.05 2.41
CA ARG A 85 6.08 9.50 3.79
C ARG A 85 4.97 8.73 4.49
N VAL A 86 5.07 8.60 5.81
CA VAL A 86 4.00 8.03 6.61
C VAL A 86 2.77 8.94 6.61
N PHE A 87 1.60 8.30 6.72
CA PHE A 87 0.33 9.00 6.85
C PHE A 87 0.30 9.83 8.15
N GLY A 88 -0.03 11.10 8.03
CA GLY A 88 -0.07 12.02 9.18
C GLY A 88 -0.46 13.43 8.76
N ARG A 89 -0.81 14.27 9.76
CA ARG A 89 -1.22 15.67 9.55
C ARG A 89 -0.23 16.44 8.67
N GLU A 90 1.06 16.38 9.00
CA GLU A 90 2.10 17.10 8.26
C GLU A 90 2.13 16.76 6.77
N LEU A 91 1.89 15.48 6.43
CA LEU A 91 1.83 15.07 5.03
C LEU A 91 0.71 15.80 4.28
N PHE A 92 -0.48 15.92 4.89
CA PHE A 92 -1.62 16.60 4.26
C PHE A 92 -1.40 18.10 4.15
N ASP A 93 -0.97 18.71 5.23
CA ASP A 93 -0.70 20.15 5.26
C ASP A 93 0.33 20.52 4.19
N ASP A 94 1.43 19.78 4.08
CA ASP A 94 2.46 19.99 3.06
C ASP A 94 1.94 19.80 1.63
N ARG A 95 1.12 18.77 1.40
CA ARG A 95 0.52 18.50 0.08
C ARG A 95 -0.41 19.63 -0.35
N ILE A 96 -1.28 20.09 0.54
CA ILE A 96 -2.23 21.19 0.28
C ILE A 96 -1.46 22.48 -0.01
N GLU A 97 -0.49 22.83 0.82
CA GLU A 97 0.32 24.02 0.64
C GLU A 97 1.16 23.97 -0.65
N CYS A 98 1.68 22.80 -1.00
CA CYS A 98 2.42 22.64 -2.25
C CYS A 98 1.49 22.76 -3.48
N ALA A 99 0.30 22.15 -3.44
CA ALA A 99 -0.68 22.28 -4.50
C ALA A 99 -1.12 23.74 -4.71
N PHE A 100 -1.26 24.51 -3.64
CA PHE A 100 -1.55 25.93 -3.70
C PHE A 100 -0.39 26.73 -4.32
N ARG A 101 0.83 26.56 -3.82
CA ARG A 101 2.03 27.26 -4.33
C ARG A 101 2.31 26.98 -5.80
N THR A 102 1.96 25.78 -6.27
CA THR A 102 2.13 25.37 -7.68
C THR A 102 0.92 25.69 -8.56
N GLY A 103 -0.09 26.38 -8.02
CA GLY A 103 -1.24 26.89 -8.79
C GLY A 103 -2.27 25.83 -9.18
N HIS A 104 -2.24 24.64 -8.55
CA HIS A 104 -3.23 23.59 -8.82
C HIS A 104 -4.56 23.84 -8.08
N ILE A 105 -4.54 24.59 -6.99
CA ILE A 105 -5.73 25.01 -6.23
C ILE A 105 -5.69 26.50 -5.93
N THR A 106 -6.87 27.08 -5.75
CA THR A 106 -7.06 28.48 -5.35
C THR A 106 -7.03 28.62 -3.83
N GLU A 107 -6.91 29.87 -3.33
CA GLU A 107 -6.95 30.17 -1.89
C GLU A 107 -8.21 29.63 -1.19
N PRO A 108 -9.45 29.85 -1.71
CA PRO A 108 -10.64 29.25 -1.09
C PRO A 108 -10.63 27.71 -1.08
N GLN A 109 -10.02 27.07 -2.09
CA GLN A 109 -9.89 25.62 -2.15
C GLN A 109 -8.85 25.11 -1.12
N ARG A 110 -7.76 25.83 -0.92
CA ARG A 110 -6.76 25.56 0.11
C ARG A 110 -7.41 25.56 1.50
N GLU A 111 -8.12 26.63 1.83
CA GLU A 111 -8.81 26.75 3.11
C GLU A 111 -9.84 25.63 3.32
N ALA A 112 -10.62 25.31 2.28
CA ALA A 112 -11.59 24.24 2.35
C ALA A 112 -10.96 22.86 2.55
N LEU A 113 -9.81 22.58 1.90
CA LEU A 113 -9.08 21.32 2.08
C LEU A 113 -8.48 21.21 3.47
N HIS A 114 -7.89 22.30 4.01
CA HIS A 114 -7.38 22.31 5.38
C HIS A 114 -8.49 22.09 6.42
N ALA A 115 -9.69 22.61 6.18
CA ALA A 115 -10.83 22.41 7.07
C ALA A 115 -11.45 20.98 6.97
N ALA A 116 -11.27 20.31 5.83
CA ALA A 116 -11.97 19.07 5.52
C ALA A 116 -11.16 17.78 5.77
N HIS A 117 -9.84 17.84 5.90
CA HIS A 117 -9.06 16.60 6.09
C HIS A 117 -9.29 16.01 7.50
N MET A 118 -9.17 14.68 7.62
CA MET A 118 -9.54 13.93 8.84
C MET A 118 -8.87 14.46 10.13
N PHE A 119 -7.63 14.94 10.06
CA PHE A 119 -6.94 15.51 11.21
C PHE A 119 -7.46 16.90 11.63
N ALA A 120 -8.14 17.61 10.74
CA ALA A 120 -8.78 18.90 11.08
C ALA A 120 -10.13 18.68 11.77
N VAL A 121 -10.88 17.63 11.37
CA VAL A 121 -12.18 17.31 11.94
C VAL A 121 -12.12 16.33 13.12
N GLY A 122 -10.92 15.88 13.53
CA GLY A 122 -10.73 15.01 14.69
C GLY A 122 -11.14 13.54 14.46
N GLU A 123 -11.20 13.08 13.20
CA GLU A 123 -11.61 11.72 12.84
C GLU A 123 -10.43 10.72 12.77
N GLU A 124 -9.20 11.14 13.07
CA GLU A 124 -8.01 10.29 13.02
C GLU A 124 -8.09 9.09 13.96
N ASN A 125 -8.80 9.23 15.10
CA ASN A 125 -8.96 8.17 16.09
C ASN A 125 -10.05 7.16 15.73
N ASP A 126 -11.07 7.58 14.98
CA ASP A 126 -12.22 6.74 14.65
C ASP A 126 -11.88 5.66 13.61
N ARG A 127 -10.82 5.86 12.85
CA ARG A 127 -10.40 4.97 11.75
C ARG A 127 -9.22 4.08 12.10
N GLY A 128 -8.93 3.92 13.39
CA GLY A 128 -7.87 3.06 13.92
C GLY A 128 -6.50 3.45 13.37
N HIS A 129 -5.73 4.14 14.17
CA HIS A 129 -4.30 4.48 14.01
C HIS A 129 -3.60 3.96 12.75
N ARG A 130 -4.00 4.41 11.58
CA ARG A 130 -3.33 4.11 10.32
C ARG A 130 -2.08 4.99 10.19
N SER A 131 -1.24 4.97 11.22
CA SER A 131 0.08 5.61 11.16
C SER A 131 1.00 4.70 10.36
N GLY A 132 1.28 5.04 9.11
CA GLY A 132 2.15 4.25 8.28
C GLY A 132 1.94 4.53 6.80
N VAL A 133 2.65 3.79 5.96
CA VAL A 133 2.41 3.76 4.51
C VAL A 133 1.54 2.54 4.21
N CYS A 134 0.33 2.78 3.68
CA CYS A 134 -0.55 1.70 3.25
C CYS A 134 -0.04 1.13 1.92
N LEU A 135 0.22 -0.16 1.89
CA LEU A 135 0.75 -0.88 0.74
C LEU A 135 -0.11 -2.11 0.44
N THR A 136 -0.32 -2.38 -0.82
CA THR A 136 -0.90 -3.63 -1.30
C THR A 136 0.23 -4.54 -1.76
N LEU A 137 0.23 -5.80 -1.32
CA LEU A 137 1.30 -6.75 -1.63
C LEU A 137 1.14 -7.45 -2.97
N ARG A 138 -0.06 -7.43 -3.56
CA ARG A 138 -0.34 -8.16 -4.80
C ARG A 138 -1.07 -7.30 -5.82
N GLN A 139 -0.67 -7.42 -7.09
CA GLN A 139 -1.32 -6.74 -8.21
C GLN A 139 -2.77 -7.22 -8.41
N ALA A 140 -3.04 -8.48 -8.10
CA ALA A 140 -4.39 -9.05 -8.15
C ALA A 140 -5.41 -8.29 -7.28
N SER A 141 -4.94 -7.56 -6.26
CA SER A 141 -5.79 -6.77 -5.36
C SER A 141 -6.14 -5.37 -5.87
N PHE A 142 -5.62 -4.92 -6.99
CA PHE A 142 -5.84 -3.56 -7.50
C PHE A 142 -7.32 -3.23 -7.78
N GLY A 143 -8.17 -4.22 -8.05
CA GLY A 143 -9.61 -4.03 -8.21
C GLY A 143 -10.39 -3.79 -6.91
N ASN A 144 -9.81 -4.10 -5.75
CA ASN A 144 -10.48 -4.14 -4.46
C ASN A 144 -10.01 -2.98 -3.56
N GLY A 145 -10.80 -1.90 -3.50
CA GLY A 145 -10.54 -0.77 -2.58
C GLY A 145 -9.59 0.31 -3.11
N SER A 146 -8.68 0.01 -4.02
CA SER A 146 -7.74 0.99 -4.58
C SER A 146 -8.39 2.03 -5.50
N GLN A 147 -9.57 1.76 -6.07
CA GLN A 147 -10.24 2.68 -6.99
C GLN A 147 -10.52 4.05 -6.37
N ALA A 148 -10.94 4.10 -5.11
CA ALA A 148 -11.22 5.35 -4.42
C ALA A 148 -9.93 6.16 -4.21
N LEU A 149 -8.81 5.51 -3.89
CA LEU A 149 -7.48 6.12 -3.73
C LEU A 149 -6.96 6.69 -5.05
N LEU A 150 -7.18 5.99 -6.15
CA LEU A 150 -6.77 6.39 -7.49
C LEU A 150 -7.69 7.48 -8.08
N SER A 151 -8.96 7.54 -7.66
CA SER A 151 -9.93 8.49 -8.15
C SER A 151 -9.87 9.84 -7.44
N ASN A 152 -9.38 9.90 -6.20
CA ASN A 152 -9.44 11.10 -5.38
C ASN A 152 -8.04 11.49 -4.88
N TRP A 153 -7.63 12.72 -5.18
CA TRP A 153 -6.40 13.28 -4.63
C TRP A 153 -6.50 13.45 -3.11
N GLY A 154 -5.40 13.23 -2.40
CA GLY A 154 -5.36 13.31 -0.95
C GLY A 154 -5.64 11.99 -0.23
N GLY A 155 -6.10 10.96 -0.96
CA GLY A 155 -6.32 9.63 -0.39
C GLY A 155 -7.37 9.63 0.74
N GLU A 156 -7.37 8.58 1.55
CA GLU A 156 -8.35 8.36 2.62
C GLU A 156 -8.47 9.51 3.61
N GLY A 157 -7.38 10.22 3.86
CA GLY A 157 -7.36 11.32 4.83
C GLY A 157 -8.17 12.53 4.44
N ILE A 158 -8.57 12.65 3.16
CA ILE A 158 -9.46 13.71 2.70
C ILE A 158 -10.81 13.13 2.29
N TYR A 159 -10.86 12.24 1.30
CA TYR A 159 -12.15 11.86 0.71
C TYR A 159 -13.05 11.06 1.65
N PHE A 160 -12.53 10.39 2.66
CA PHE A 160 -13.33 9.72 3.70
C PHE A 160 -13.75 10.63 4.86
N SER A 161 -13.19 11.81 4.95
CA SER A 161 -13.58 12.77 5.98
C SER A 161 -15.01 13.25 5.78
N SER A 162 -15.75 13.48 6.86
CA SER A 162 -17.13 13.99 6.84
C SER A 162 -17.24 15.35 6.15
N GLY A 163 -16.16 16.17 6.18
CA GLY A 163 -16.09 17.46 5.51
C GLY A 163 -15.84 17.42 4.01
N ALA A 164 -15.49 16.25 3.45
CA ALA A 164 -14.94 16.17 2.09
C ALA A 164 -15.99 16.01 0.98
N SER A 165 -17.24 15.69 1.27
CA SER A 165 -18.26 15.40 0.24
C SER A 165 -18.44 16.54 -0.78
N ALA A 166 -18.40 17.78 -0.33
CA ALA A 166 -18.49 18.96 -1.20
C ALA A 166 -17.22 19.17 -2.06
N LEU A 167 -16.10 18.56 -1.69
CA LEU A 167 -14.80 18.67 -2.38
C LEU A 167 -14.57 17.56 -3.40
N THR A 168 -15.40 16.52 -3.45
CA THR A 168 -15.22 15.37 -4.37
C THR A 168 -14.93 15.80 -5.82
N PRO A 169 -15.64 16.75 -6.45
CA PRO A 169 -15.34 17.16 -7.82
C PRO A 169 -13.96 17.84 -7.95
N LEU A 170 -13.46 18.47 -6.90
CA LEU A 170 -12.11 19.02 -6.87
C LEU A 170 -11.08 17.89 -6.77
N LEU A 171 -11.26 16.98 -5.82
CA LEU A 171 -10.33 15.87 -5.59
C LEU A 171 -10.16 14.99 -6.83
N GLN A 172 -11.22 14.76 -7.58
CA GLN A 172 -11.21 13.97 -8.81
C GLN A 172 -10.47 14.65 -9.98
N ARG A 173 -10.40 15.98 -10.00
CA ARG A 173 -9.69 16.74 -11.03
C ARG A 173 -8.21 16.94 -10.73
N LEU A 174 -7.82 16.87 -9.46
CA LEU A 174 -6.43 17.08 -9.05
C LEU A 174 -5.59 15.86 -9.36
N GLY A 175 -4.48 16.07 -10.07
CA GLY A 175 -3.50 15.03 -10.34
C GLY A 175 -3.98 13.92 -11.28
N ARG A 176 -3.21 12.84 -11.33
CA ARG A 176 -3.48 11.62 -12.13
C ARG A 176 -3.40 10.38 -11.24
N PRO A 177 -4.14 9.29 -11.53
CA PRO A 177 -3.95 8.02 -10.87
C PRO A 177 -2.49 7.56 -10.99
N ALA A 178 -1.96 6.92 -9.95
CA ALA A 178 -0.61 6.37 -9.97
C ALA A 178 -0.49 5.17 -9.04
N ILE A 179 0.34 4.20 -9.42
CA ILE A 179 0.78 3.10 -8.57
C ILE A 179 2.26 3.30 -8.30
N VAL A 180 2.62 3.60 -7.06
CA VAL A 180 4.01 3.62 -6.63
C VAL A 180 4.44 2.19 -6.30
N VAL A 181 5.44 1.69 -7.00
CA VAL A 181 6.02 0.36 -6.78
C VAL A 181 7.21 0.53 -5.85
N CYS A 182 7.24 -0.19 -4.75
CA CYS A 182 8.32 -0.09 -3.79
C CYS A 182 8.77 -1.45 -3.26
N ALA A 183 9.93 -1.46 -2.61
CA ALA A 183 10.50 -2.59 -1.91
C ALA A 183 10.40 -2.35 -0.40
N ALA A 184 9.34 -2.85 0.22
CA ALA A 184 9.09 -2.66 1.65
C ALA A 184 9.86 -3.69 2.49
N GLN A 185 10.52 -3.24 3.54
CA GLN A 185 11.19 -4.14 4.48
C GLN A 185 10.18 -4.72 5.47
N VAL A 186 10.08 -6.04 5.54
CA VAL A 186 9.25 -6.72 6.54
C VAL A 186 9.93 -6.67 7.91
N LYS A 187 9.18 -6.26 8.93
CA LYS A 187 9.64 -6.25 10.32
C LYS A 187 8.97 -7.37 11.11
N PRO A 188 9.73 -8.16 11.91
CA PRO A 188 9.18 -9.28 12.67
C PRO A 188 8.09 -8.88 13.66
N THR A 189 8.20 -7.66 14.21
CA THR A 189 7.28 -7.13 15.23
C THR A 189 6.15 -6.27 14.65
N GLN A 190 6.06 -6.17 13.33
CA GLN A 190 5.01 -5.39 12.69
C GLN A 190 3.66 -6.02 12.98
N ARG A 191 2.81 -5.30 13.72
CA ARG A 191 1.43 -5.71 13.95
C ARG A 191 0.59 -5.28 12.76
N GLU A 192 -0.22 -6.20 12.28
CA GLU A 192 -1.21 -5.95 11.26
C GLU A 192 -2.46 -5.35 11.88
N GLN A 193 -3.23 -4.63 11.08
CA GLN A 193 -4.53 -4.17 11.53
C GLN A 193 -5.51 -5.35 11.57
N PRO A 194 -6.28 -5.51 12.67
CA PRO A 194 -7.38 -6.46 12.68
C PRO A 194 -8.32 -6.14 11.51
N ASN A 195 -8.76 -7.14 10.79
CA ASN A 195 -9.64 -7.11 9.62
C ASN A 195 -8.96 -7.10 8.23
N TYR A 196 -7.62 -7.14 8.15
CA TYR A 196 -6.95 -7.36 6.87
C TYR A 196 -6.25 -8.72 6.87
N PRO A 197 -6.17 -9.42 5.73
CA PRO A 197 -5.38 -10.64 5.63
C PRO A 197 -3.94 -10.37 6.04
N ASP A 198 -3.38 -11.22 6.90
CA ASP A 198 -1.99 -11.15 7.32
C ASP A 198 -1.03 -11.55 6.18
N LEU A 199 0.26 -11.35 6.42
CA LEU A 199 1.31 -11.67 5.44
C LEU A 199 1.30 -13.16 5.11
N GLY A 200 1.07 -14.03 6.11
CA GLY A 200 0.99 -15.48 5.92
C GLY A 200 -0.15 -15.89 5.00
N LYS A 201 -1.34 -15.33 5.22
CA LYS A 201 -2.51 -15.59 4.33
C LYS A 201 -2.24 -15.08 2.91
N THR A 202 -1.63 -13.92 2.77
CA THR A 202 -1.29 -13.34 1.45
C THR A 202 -0.34 -14.25 0.68
N LEU A 203 0.74 -14.69 1.31
CA LEU A 203 1.74 -15.54 0.66
C LEU A 203 1.17 -16.94 0.37
N LEU A 204 0.40 -17.52 1.30
CA LEU A 204 -0.29 -18.78 1.04
C LEU A 204 -1.34 -18.66 -0.07
N GLY A 205 -2.08 -17.55 -0.10
CA GLY A 205 -3.01 -17.24 -1.18
C GLY A 205 -2.32 -17.13 -2.53
N ALA A 206 -1.17 -16.46 -2.58
CA ALA A 206 -0.35 -16.38 -3.79
C ALA A 206 0.16 -17.75 -4.25
N TRP A 207 0.64 -18.56 -3.32
CA TRP A 207 1.07 -19.94 -3.57
C TRP A 207 -0.03 -20.78 -4.19
N ARG A 208 -1.27 -20.61 -3.71
CA ARG A 208 -2.47 -21.31 -4.22
C ARG A 208 -3.10 -20.67 -5.48
N GLY A 209 -2.54 -19.59 -5.99
CA GLY A 209 -3.07 -18.86 -7.15
C GLY A 209 -4.36 -18.08 -6.87
N LEU A 210 -4.68 -17.79 -5.59
CA LEU A 210 -5.83 -16.95 -5.24
C LEU A 210 -5.59 -15.51 -5.70
N GLN A 211 -6.67 -14.81 -6.09
CA GLN A 211 -6.59 -13.48 -6.71
C GLN A 211 -6.61 -12.32 -5.71
N GLU A 212 -6.78 -12.60 -4.42
CA GLU A 212 -6.78 -11.59 -3.37
C GLU A 212 -5.40 -11.47 -2.74
N GLY A 213 -5.10 -10.32 -2.16
CA GLY A 213 -3.89 -10.07 -1.41
C GLY A 213 -4.16 -9.24 -0.16
N ALA A 214 -3.15 -9.11 0.70
CA ALA A 214 -3.22 -8.29 1.89
C ALA A 214 -2.78 -6.86 1.64
N ASP A 215 -3.29 -5.97 2.44
CA ASP A 215 -2.71 -4.66 2.66
C ASP A 215 -1.65 -4.74 3.78
N LEU A 216 -0.52 -4.12 3.54
CA LEU A 216 0.57 -3.99 4.49
C LEU A 216 0.66 -2.54 4.97
N PHE A 217 0.56 -2.31 6.27
CA PHE A 217 0.82 -0.99 6.86
C PHE A 217 2.27 -0.92 7.30
N HIS A 218 3.10 -0.25 6.51
CA HIS A 218 4.51 -0.09 6.82
C HIS A 218 4.68 1.10 7.79
N PRO A 219 5.23 0.89 9.02
CA PRO A 219 5.21 1.91 10.07
C PRO A 219 6.17 3.07 9.82
N ASP A 220 7.16 2.85 8.97
CA ASP A 220 8.18 3.86 8.66
C ASP A 220 8.03 4.39 7.23
N PRO A 221 8.61 5.54 6.91
CA PRO A 221 8.73 6.01 5.54
C PRO A 221 9.46 4.98 4.66
N ILE A 222 9.09 4.88 3.40
CA ILE A 222 9.83 4.11 2.40
C ILE A 222 10.89 5.02 1.79
N PRO A 223 12.18 4.75 1.93
CA PRO A 223 13.24 5.62 1.43
C PRO A 223 13.28 5.64 -0.10
N PRO A 224 13.85 6.68 -0.73
CA PRO A 224 13.87 6.83 -2.18
C PRO A 224 14.60 5.69 -2.90
N CYS A 225 15.62 5.07 -2.28
CA CYS A 225 16.32 3.92 -2.85
C CYS A 225 15.47 2.65 -2.94
N ASP A 226 14.34 2.61 -2.22
CA ASP A 226 13.38 1.51 -2.22
C ASP A 226 12.13 1.83 -3.06
N ILE A 227 12.07 2.99 -3.73
CA ILE A 227 11.08 3.28 -4.78
C ILE A 227 11.59 2.66 -6.07
N LEU A 228 10.91 1.61 -6.52
CA LEU A 228 11.31 0.86 -7.71
C LEU A 228 10.79 1.52 -8.99
N ASP A 229 9.54 2.00 -8.96
CA ASP A 229 8.91 2.65 -10.10
C ASP A 229 7.66 3.45 -9.69
N ILE A 230 7.11 4.25 -10.60
CA ILE A 230 5.78 4.86 -10.49
C ILE A 230 5.07 4.64 -11.82
N TRP A 231 4.00 3.86 -11.81
CA TRP A 231 3.19 3.56 -12.98
C TRP A 231 2.05 4.55 -13.13
N TRP A 232 1.85 5.03 -14.35
CA TRP A 232 0.81 5.99 -14.72
C TRP A 232 -0.09 5.41 -15.81
N PRO A 233 -1.34 5.88 -15.96
CA PRO A 233 -2.13 5.59 -17.16
C PRO A 233 -1.34 5.93 -18.44
N GLY A 234 -1.25 4.97 -19.34
CA GLY A 234 -0.41 5.01 -20.54
C GLY A 234 0.90 4.20 -20.41
N ASP A 235 1.32 3.83 -19.22
CA ASP A 235 2.43 2.89 -19.02
C ASP A 235 1.92 1.45 -19.18
N ALA A 236 2.69 0.60 -19.86
CA ALA A 236 2.29 -0.79 -20.13
C ALA A 236 1.93 -1.58 -18.86
N GLN A 237 2.65 -1.33 -17.76
CA GLN A 237 2.40 -1.97 -16.48
C GLN A 237 1.08 -1.52 -15.85
N TYR A 238 0.73 -0.24 -15.94
CA TYR A 238 -0.55 0.29 -15.46
C TYR A 238 -1.70 -0.24 -16.31
N ASP A 239 -1.56 -0.16 -17.63
CA ASP A 239 -2.61 -0.52 -18.59
C ASP A 239 -2.86 -2.04 -18.68
N ALA A 240 -1.93 -2.85 -18.15
CA ALA A 240 -2.15 -4.29 -17.97
C ALA A 240 -3.27 -4.59 -16.95
N HIS A 241 -3.72 -3.59 -16.16
CA HIS A 241 -4.77 -3.72 -15.16
C HIS A 241 -6.03 -2.93 -15.57
N PRO A 242 -6.93 -3.52 -16.38
CA PRO A 242 -8.07 -2.80 -16.96
C PRO A 242 -9.10 -2.31 -15.94
N THR A 243 -9.03 -2.78 -14.69
CA THR A 243 -9.88 -2.32 -13.59
C THR A 243 -9.41 -1.00 -12.98
N LEU A 244 -8.19 -0.55 -13.27
CA LEU A 244 -7.67 0.71 -12.77
C LEU A 244 -8.29 1.90 -13.51
N PRO A 245 -8.55 3.04 -12.84
CA PRO A 245 -9.07 4.25 -13.47
C PRO A 245 -8.11 4.75 -14.56
N GLN A 246 -8.65 5.01 -15.73
CA GLN A 246 -7.91 5.69 -16.78
C GLN A 246 -7.84 7.22 -16.52
N ALA A 247 -6.93 7.91 -17.19
CA ALA A 247 -6.69 9.34 -16.96
C ALA A 247 -7.87 10.21 -17.40
#